data_5fa2dc58ce9090998301e9622c3f3332
#
_entry.id   5fa2dc58ce9090998301e9622c3f3332
#
_cell.length_a   1.000
_cell.length_b   1.000
_cell.length_c   1.000
_cell.angle_alpha   90.00
_cell.angle_beta   90.00
_cell.angle_gamma   90.00
#
_symmetry.space_group_name_H-M   'P 1'
#
loop_
_entity.id
_entity.type
_entity.pdbx_description
1 polymer ?
#
loop_
_entity_poly.entity_id
_entity_poly.type
_entity_poly.pdbx_seq_one_letter_code
_entity_poly.pdbx_strand_id
1 'polypeptide(L)'
;MELGELYESLGLGQAARVEYDLLRERARDAEEAGANEALTLGRLEADHGDPAEAVRLLRVEWGRQPGTAVADALGWALHRTGEDEEALEFATIATDGDKGGGVRSALHVFHRGVIERALERTGPARRHLREALTLNPYFSPLRVPEAKRLLAELGEPPVEGPPG
;
A
#
# COMPACT_ATOMS: atom_id res chain seq x y z
N MET A 1 -2.96 -9.36 -10.00
CA MET A 1 -1.90 -8.88 -9.10
C MET A 1 -1.50 -9.93 -8.07
N GLU A 2 -2.42 -10.51 -7.32
CA GLU A 2 -2.12 -11.51 -6.25
C GLU A 2 -1.30 -12.72 -6.72
N LEU A 3 -1.56 -13.26 -7.92
CA LEU A 3 -0.79 -14.40 -8.44
C LEU A 3 0.66 -13.99 -8.76
N GLY A 4 0.87 -12.79 -9.31
CA GLY A 4 2.21 -12.25 -9.55
C GLY A 4 2.98 -12.07 -8.25
N GLU A 5 2.36 -11.50 -7.23
CA GLU A 5 2.95 -11.35 -5.89
C GLU A 5 3.28 -12.70 -5.24
N LEU A 6 2.42 -13.71 -5.43
CA LEU A 6 2.71 -15.06 -4.96
C LEU A 6 3.94 -15.64 -5.64
N TYR A 7 4.05 -15.55 -6.97
CA TYR A 7 5.24 -15.98 -7.69
C TYR A 7 6.49 -15.26 -7.25
N GLU A 8 6.40 -13.94 -7.04
CA GLU A 8 7.52 -13.13 -6.53
C GLU A 8 7.96 -13.61 -5.14
N SER A 9 7.02 -13.87 -4.23
CA SER A 9 7.30 -14.37 -2.88
C SER A 9 7.97 -15.75 -2.87
N LEU A 10 7.76 -16.53 -3.93
CA LEU A 10 8.40 -17.84 -4.15
C LEU A 10 9.73 -17.74 -4.92
N GLY A 11 10.21 -16.54 -5.25
CA GLY A 11 11.42 -16.32 -6.04
C GLY A 11 11.26 -16.60 -7.54
N LEU A 12 10.03 -16.78 -8.02
CA LEU A 12 9.70 -17.06 -9.43
C LEU A 12 9.52 -15.76 -10.23
N GLY A 13 10.51 -14.90 -10.23
CA GLY A 13 10.42 -13.54 -10.78
C GLY A 13 10.08 -13.44 -12.26
N GLN A 14 10.39 -14.46 -13.09
CA GLN A 14 9.95 -14.48 -14.48
C GLN A 14 8.45 -14.73 -14.59
N ALA A 15 7.92 -15.67 -13.83
CA ALA A 15 6.48 -15.95 -13.80
C ALA A 15 5.70 -14.74 -13.26
N ALA A 16 6.21 -14.08 -12.22
CA ALA A 16 5.62 -12.86 -11.69
C ALA A 16 5.51 -11.76 -12.76
N ARG A 17 6.58 -11.51 -13.51
CA ARG A 17 6.58 -10.53 -14.62
C ARG A 17 5.55 -10.84 -15.68
N VAL A 18 5.41 -12.09 -16.09
CA VAL A 18 4.40 -12.50 -17.07
C VAL A 18 2.98 -12.19 -16.58
N GLU A 19 2.69 -12.42 -15.28
CA GLU A 19 1.39 -12.10 -14.71
C GLU A 19 1.13 -10.57 -14.64
N TYR A 20 2.14 -9.78 -14.32
CA TYR A 20 2.02 -8.32 -14.31
C TYR A 20 1.82 -7.75 -15.72
N ASP A 21 2.54 -8.26 -16.71
CA ASP A 21 2.39 -7.84 -18.12
C ASP A 21 1.01 -8.21 -18.67
N LEU A 22 0.52 -9.42 -18.34
CA LEU A 22 -0.83 -9.86 -18.71
C LEU A 22 -1.91 -8.99 -18.05
N LEU A 23 -1.70 -8.56 -16.80
CA LEU A 23 -2.62 -7.63 -16.14
C LEU A 23 -2.65 -6.27 -16.83
N ARG A 24 -1.47 -5.73 -17.22
CA ARG A 24 -1.39 -4.49 -18.00
C ARG A 24 -2.12 -4.57 -19.33
N GLU A 25 -1.93 -5.67 -20.06
CA GLU A 25 -2.60 -5.90 -21.35
C GLU A 25 -4.12 -5.93 -21.16
N ARG A 26 -4.62 -6.72 -20.23
CA ARG A 26 -6.05 -6.81 -19.92
C ARG A 26 -6.67 -5.47 -19.49
N ALA A 27 -5.95 -4.70 -18.69
CA ALA A 27 -6.42 -3.39 -18.27
C ALA A 27 -6.51 -2.42 -19.45
N ARG A 28 -5.54 -2.43 -20.37
CA ARG A 28 -5.59 -1.61 -21.60
C ARG A 28 -6.75 -2.02 -22.52
N ASP A 29 -6.96 -3.31 -22.73
CA ASP A 29 -8.09 -3.81 -23.53
C ASP A 29 -9.43 -3.38 -22.91
N ALA A 30 -9.53 -3.41 -21.57
CA ALA A 30 -10.71 -2.95 -20.86
C ALA A 30 -10.92 -1.44 -20.99
N GLU A 31 -9.86 -0.63 -20.93
CA GLU A 31 -9.92 0.83 -21.15
C GLU A 31 -10.36 1.14 -22.58
N GLU A 32 -9.86 0.43 -23.59
CA GLU A 32 -10.30 0.57 -24.99
C GLU A 32 -11.78 0.23 -25.15
N ALA A 33 -12.29 -0.70 -24.34
CA ALA A 33 -13.70 -1.03 -24.26
C ALA A 33 -14.53 -0.05 -23.41
N GLY A 34 -13.90 1.00 -22.84
CA GLY A 34 -14.56 2.06 -22.08
C GLY A 34 -14.63 1.81 -20.56
N ALA A 35 -13.94 0.80 -20.04
CA ALA A 35 -13.81 0.60 -18.58
C ALA A 35 -12.83 1.61 -17.96
N ASN A 36 -12.92 1.80 -16.65
CA ASN A 36 -11.96 2.59 -15.89
C ASN A 36 -11.03 1.68 -15.09
N GLU A 37 -9.79 1.55 -15.54
CA GLU A 37 -8.76 0.72 -14.92
C GLU A 37 -7.67 1.52 -14.19
N ALA A 38 -7.86 2.82 -14.00
CA ALA A 38 -6.84 3.71 -13.41
C ALA A 38 -6.40 3.25 -12.01
N LEU A 39 -7.30 2.74 -11.18
CA LEU A 39 -6.95 2.20 -9.86
C LEU A 39 -6.12 0.91 -9.98
N THR A 40 -6.52 0.00 -10.87
CA THR A 40 -5.80 -1.27 -11.11
C THR A 40 -4.40 -1.01 -11.64
N LEU A 41 -4.27 -0.18 -12.68
CA LEU A 41 -3.00 0.19 -13.27
C LEU A 41 -2.14 0.99 -12.29
N GLY A 42 -2.71 1.94 -11.57
CA GLY A 42 -1.99 2.74 -10.59
C GLY A 42 -1.36 1.88 -9.49
N ARG A 43 -2.08 0.89 -8.98
CA ARG A 43 -1.53 -0.07 -8.00
C ARG A 43 -0.41 -0.92 -8.59
N LEU A 44 -0.59 -1.39 -9.81
CA LEU A 44 0.41 -2.20 -10.48
C LEU A 44 1.70 -1.41 -10.74
N GLU A 45 1.58 -0.18 -11.26
CA GLU A 45 2.72 0.67 -11.55
C GLU A 45 3.45 1.13 -10.28
N ALA A 46 2.75 1.35 -9.16
CA ALA A 46 3.37 1.72 -7.90
C ALA A 46 4.36 0.67 -7.37
N ASP A 47 4.06 -0.62 -7.53
CA ASP A 47 4.88 -1.70 -6.99
C ASP A 47 5.76 -2.41 -8.02
N HIS A 48 5.26 -2.55 -9.25
CA HIS A 48 5.85 -3.43 -10.26
C HIS A 48 6.10 -2.73 -11.60
N GLY A 49 6.13 -1.39 -11.61
CA GLY A 49 6.34 -0.59 -12.81
C GLY A 49 6.95 0.77 -12.54
N ASP A 50 6.29 1.83 -13.03
CA ASP A 50 6.71 3.21 -12.86
C ASP A 50 5.87 3.92 -11.79
N PRO A 51 6.41 4.17 -10.58
CA PRO A 51 5.69 4.87 -9.52
C PRO A 51 5.26 6.30 -9.89
N ALA A 52 5.99 7.00 -10.76
CA ALA A 52 5.60 8.34 -11.21
C ALA A 52 4.36 8.28 -12.10
N GLU A 53 4.26 7.28 -12.97
CA GLU A 53 3.05 7.02 -13.76
C GLU A 53 1.88 6.61 -12.85
N ALA A 54 2.14 5.82 -11.80
CA ALA A 54 1.12 5.49 -10.81
C ALA A 54 0.54 6.76 -10.15
N VAL A 55 1.39 7.68 -9.71
CA VAL A 55 0.96 8.97 -9.13
C VAL A 55 0.09 9.74 -10.13
N ARG A 56 0.51 9.82 -11.40
CA ARG A 56 -0.25 10.53 -12.45
C ARG A 56 -1.65 9.95 -12.63
N LEU A 57 -1.76 8.65 -12.78
CA LEU A 57 -3.04 7.94 -12.95
C LEU A 57 -3.95 8.12 -11.72
N LEU A 58 -3.40 7.92 -10.53
CA LEU A 58 -4.17 7.94 -9.29
C LEU A 58 -4.60 9.35 -8.86
N ARG A 59 -3.83 10.41 -9.21
CA ARG A 59 -4.30 11.79 -9.02
C ARG A 59 -5.51 12.11 -9.89
N VAL A 60 -5.53 11.66 -11.13
CA VAL A 60 -6.69 11.80 -12.02
C VAL A 60 -7.88 11.05 -11.45
N GLU A 61 -7.68 9.81 -11.01
CA GLU A 61 -8.75 8.99 -10.45
C GLU A 61 -9.27 9.56 -9.12
N TRP A 62 -8.41 10.11 -8.28
CA TRP A 62 -8.81 10.79 -7.06
C TRP A 62 -9.73 11.98 -7.33
N GLY A 63 -9.42 12.79 -8.36
CA GLY A 63 -10.28 13.91 -8.80
C GLY A 63 -11.63 13.47 -9.36
N ARG A 64 -11.70 12.26 -9.90
CA ARG A 64 -12.89 11.70 -10.53
C ARG A 64 -13.79 10.95 -9.55
N GLN A 65 -13.19 10.08 -8.73
CA GLN A 65 -13.90 9.21 -7.81
C GLN A 65 -13.11 9.02 -6.51
N PRO A 66 -13.12 10.01 -5.60
CA PRO A 66 -12.43 9.88 -4.34
C PRO A 66 -13.00 8.75 -3.48
N GLY A 67 -12.12 7.97 -2.87
CA GLY A 67 -12.49 6.85 -1.99
C GLY A 67 -11.26 6.28 -1.28
N THR A 68 -11.49 5.49 -0.24
CA THR A 68 -10.40 4.94 0.60
C THR A 68 -9.42 4.08 -0.19
N ALA A 69 -9.90 3.33 -1.20
CA ALA A 69 -9.05 2.50 -2.05
C ALA A 69 -8.15 3.33 -2.98
N VAL A 70 -8.66 4.46 -3.51
CA VAL A 70 -7.86 5.38 -4.34
C VAL A 70 -6.91 6.18 -3.47
N ALA A 71 -7.34 6.61 -2.28
CA ALA A 71 -6.47 7.29 -1.32
C ALA A 71 -5.28 6.41 -0.90
N ASP A 72 -5.54 5.14 -0.56
CA ASP A 72 -4.47 4.19 -0.24
C ASP A 72 -3.47 4.02 -1.38
N ALA A 73 -3.98 3.76 -2.59
CA ALA A 73 -3.13 3.56 -3.76
C ALA A 73 -2.30 4.81 -4.09
N LEU A 74 -2.91 6.01 -4.02
CA LEU A 74 -2.20 7.28 -4.27
C LEU A 74 -1.17 7.56 -3.17
N GLY A 75 -1.52 7.38 -1.90
CA GLY A 75 -0.57 7.52 -0.79
C GLY A 75 0.62 6.58 -0.93
N TRP A 76 0.36 5.33 -1.33
CA TRP A 76 1.43 4.37 -1.57
C TRP A 76 2.31 4.76 -2.77
N ALA A 77 1.74 5.18 -3.89
CA ALA A 77 2.49 5.65 -5.06
C ALA A 77 3.36 6.87 -4.74
N LEU A 78 2.84 7.84 -3.97
CA LEU A 78 3.59 9.00 -3.48
C LEU A 78 4.77 8.59 -2.59
N HIS A 79 4.57 7.63 -1.69
CA HIS A 79 5.66 7.05 -0.91
C HIS A 79 6.74 6.45 -1.81
N ARG A 80 6.36 5.74 -2.86
CA ARG A 80 7.29 5.12 -3.82
C ARG A 80 8.08 6.15 -4.63
N THR A 81 7.59 7.38 -4.75
CA THR A 81 8.32 8.53 -5.37
C THR A 81 9.07 9.38 -4.34
N GLY A 82 8.93 9.10 -3.03
CA GLY A 82 9.60 9.83 -1.95
C GLY A 82 8.86 11.06 -1.44
N GLU A 83 7.58 11.22 -1.80
CA GLU A 83 6.72 12.32 -1.37
C GLU A 83 5.95 11.93 -0.09
N ASP A 84 6.72 11.56 0.96
CA ASP A 84 6.19 10.89 2.17
C ASP A 84 5.23 11.74 2.99
N GLU A 85 5.39 13.07 3.06
CA GLU A 85 4.48 13.95 3.77
C GLU A 85 3.09 13.94 3.13
N GLU A 86 3.01 14.11 1.81
CA GLU A 86 1.74 14.02 1.08
C GLU A 86 1.17 12.59 1.11
N ALA A 87 2.03 11.59 0.99
CA ALA A 87 1.66 10.18 1.12
C ALA A 87 0.92 9.91 2.45
N LEU A 88 1.39 10.50 3.55
CA LEU A 88 0.76 10.32 4.85
C LEU A 88 -0.64 10.96 4.94
N GLU A 89 -0.88 12.07 4.25
CA GLU A 89 -2.22 12.67 4.18
C GLU A 89 -3.22 11.68 3.55
N PHE A 90 -2.86 11.10 2.40
CA PHE A 90 -3.69 10.10 1.72
C PHE A 90 -3.81 8.79 2.51
N ALA A 91 -2.74 8.29 3.10
CA ALA A 91 -2.79 7.10 3.95
C ALA A 91 -3.68 7.31 5.19
N THR A 92 -3.72 8.52 5.72
CA THR A 92 -4.63 8.87 6.82
C THR A 92 -6.09 8.83 6.36
N ILE A 93 -6.41 9.39 5.19
CA ILE A 93 -7.76 9.30 4.59
C ILE A 93 -8.16 7.85 4.38
N ALA A 94 -7.23 7.02 3.87
CA ALA A 94 -7.49 5.60 3.57
C ALA A 94 -7.77 4.75 4.82
N THR A 95 -7.25 5.16 5.97
CA THR A 95 -7.38 4.42 7.25
C THR A 95 -8.35 5.05 8.24
N ASP A 96 -8.98 6.18 7.87
CA ASP A 96 -10.01 6.84 8.66
C ASP A 96 -11.29 5.97 8.69
N GLY A 97 -11.61 5.42 9.88
CA GLY A 97 -12.74 4.51 10.06
C GLY A 97 -14.10 5.12 9.72
N ASP A 98 -14.24 6.46 9.85
CA ASP A 98 -15.49 7.15 9.58
C ASP A 98 -15.79 7.27 8.07
N LYS A 99 -14.75 7.24 7.24
CA LYS A 99 -14.86 7.38 5.78
C LYS A 99 -14.94 6.05 5.03
N GLY A 100 -14.46 4.96 5.64
CA GLY A 100 -14.36 3.64 5.01
C GLY A 100 -15.51 2.68 5.28
N GLY A 101 -16.65 3.16 5.79
CA GLY A 101 -17.79 2.27 6.08
C GLY A 101 -17.53 1.25 7.20
N GLY A 102 -16.57 1.51 8.06
CA GLY A 102 -16.23 0.66 9.20
C GLY A 102 -15.33 -0.54 8.89
N VAL A 103 -14.99 -0.78 7.61
CA VAL A 103 -14.09 -1.88 7.23
C VAL A 103 -12.63 -1.38 7.21
N ARG A 104 -11.80 -1.95 8.08
CA ARG A 104 -10.36 -1.65 8.11
C ARG A 104 -9.59 -2.64 7.24
N SER A 105 -8.78 -2.14 6.32
CA SER A 105 -7.90 -2.94 5.47
C SER A 105 -6.53 -3.10 6.12
N ALA A 106 -6.08 -4.33 6.32
CA ALA A 106 -4.74 -4.60 6.83
C ALA A 106 -3.65 -4.04 5.91
N LEU A 107 -3.86 -4.07 4.58
CA LEU A 107 -2.93 -3.50 3.60
C LEU A 107 -2.83 -1.97 3.75
N HIS A 108 -3.96 -1.26 3.84
CA HIS A 108 -3.94 0.20 4.02
C HIS A 108 -3.24 0.61 5.32
N VAL A 109 -3.51 -0.11 6.42
CA VAL A 109 -2.85 0.13 7.70
C VAL A 109 -1.34 -0.16 7.63
N PHE A 110 -0.94 -1.20 6.88
CA PHE A 110 0.47 -1.50 6.61
C PHE A 110 1.14 -0.36 5.84
N HIS A 111 0.55 0.11 4.73
CA HIS A 111 1.08 1.22 3.94
C HIS A 111 1.29 2.47 4.80
N ARG A 112 0.30 2.83 5.63
CA ARG A 112 0.44 3.94 6.58
C ARG A 112 1.61 3.73 7.54
N GLY A 113 1.77 2.56 8.10
CA GLY A 113 2.88 2.24 9.01
C GLY A 113 4.25 2.37 8.34
N VAL A 114 4.37 1.98 7.07
CA VAL A 114 5.61 2.15 6.28
C VAL A 114 5.91 3.63 6.02
N ILE A 115 4.92 4.41 5.61
CA ILE A 115 5.04 5.86 5.36
C ILE A 115 5.43 6.60 6.65
N GLU A 116 4.79 6.28 7.78
CA GLU A 116 5.13 6.86 9.07
C GLU A 116 6.57 6.53 9.49
N ARG A 117 7.05 5.32 9.17
CA ARG A 117 8.45 4.94 9.41
C ARG A 117 9.41 5.78 8.56
N ALA A 118 9.10 6.02 7.28
CA ALA A 118 9.92 6.85 6.39
C ALA A 118 10.02 8.30 6.92
N LEU A 119 8.96 8.80 7.56
CA LEU A 119 8.93 10.09 8.25
C LEU A 119 9.47 10.06 9.69
N GLU A 120 10.18 8.99 10.08
CA GLU A 120 10.76 8.80 11.42
C GLU A 120 9.73 8.84 12.58
N ARG A 121 8.46 8.66 12.28
CA ARG A 121 7.36 8.59 13.25
C ARG A 121 7.29 7.19 13.89
N THR A 122 8.32 6.80 14.62
CA THR A 122 8.54 5.43 15.12
C THR A 122 7.37 4.87 15.93
N GLY A 123 6.76 5.66 16.82
CA GLY A 123 5.64 5.21 17.65
C GLY A 123 4.38 4.87 16.85
N PRO A 124 3.87 5.79 16.02
CA PRO A 124 2.78 5.52 15.08
C PRO A 124 3.07 4.35 14.14
N ALA A 125 4.22 4.33 13.49
CA ALA A 125 4.64 3.26 12.58
C ALA A 125 4.55 1.87 13.23
N ARG A 126 5.09 1.73 14.44
CA ARG A 126 5.02 0.46 15.21
C ARG A 126 3.58 0.05 15.50
N ARG A 127 2.71 0.99 15.87
CA ARG A 127 1.30 0.68 16.14
C ARG A 127 0.60 0.18 14.88
N HIS A 128 0.73 0.89 13.76
CA HIS A 128 0.04 0.51 12.53
C HIS A 128 0.58 -0.77 11.91
N LEU A 129 1.90 -1.00 11.92
CA LEU A 129 2.47 -2.28 11.45
C LEU A 129 1.99 -3.47 12.29
N ARG A 130 1.91 -3.32 13.62
CA ARG A 130 1.37 -4.37 14.51
C ARG A 130 -0.13 -4.57 14.27
N GLU A 131 -0.87 -3.50 14.10
CA GLU A 131 -2.29 -3.54 13.81
C GLU A 131 -2.59 -4.26 12.49
N ALA A 132 -1.83 -3.98 11.41
CA ALA A 132 -1.99 -4.66 10.12
C ALA A 132 -1.88 -6.19 10.27
N LEU A 133 -0.87 -6.67 10.98
CA LEU A 133 -0.68 -8.10 11.26
C LEU A 133 -1.76 -8.70 12.16
N THR A 134 -2.37 -7.89 13.03
CA THR A 134 -3.48 -8.31 13.90
C THR A 134 -4.79 -8.42 13.13
N LEU A 135 -5.05 -7.46 12.22
CA LEU A 135 -6.25 -7.44 11.39
C LEU A 135 -6.29 -8.63 10.43
N ASN A 136 -5.17 -8.91 9.77
CA ASN A 136 -5.04 -10.06 8.89
C ASN A 136 -3.56 -10.48 8.79
N PRO A 137 -3.14 -11.59 9.42
CA PRO A 137 -1.76 -12.07 9.37
C PRO A 137 -1.32 -12.60 8.00
N TYR A 138 -2.22 -12.61 7.00
CA TYR A 138 -1.99 -13.13 5.65
C TYR A 138 -2.41 -12.15 4.54
N PHE A 139 -2.44 -10.86 4.82
CA PHE A 139 -2.98 -9.84 3.90
C PHE A 139 -2.19 -9.70 2.58
N SER A 140 -0.93 -10.07 2.53
CA SER A 140 -0.10 -10.13 1.31
C SER A 140 1.11 -11.03 1.53
N PRO A 141 1.45 -11.90 0.55
CA PRO A 141 2.62 -12.76 0.64
C PRO A 141 3.95 -11.98 0.66
N LEU A 142 3.99 -10.78 0.08
CA LEU A 142 5.16 -9.89 0.06
C LEU A 142 5.22 -8.99 1.29
N ARG A 143 4.08 -8.40 1.71
CA ARG A 143 4.07 -7.35 2.72
C ARG A 143 4.05 -7.88 4.16
N VAL A 144 3.54 -9.08 4.40
CA VAL A 144 3.57 -9.69 5.75
C VAL A 144 5.00 -9.94 6.23
N PRO A 145 5.92 -10.54 5.44
CA PRO A 145 7.32 -10.65 5.84
C PRO A 145 7.99 -9.29 6.05
N GLU A 146 7.67 -8.31 5.20
CA GLU A 146 8.17 -6.94 5.32
C GLU A 146 7.71 -6.29 6.63
N ALA A 147 6.42 -6.35 6.95
CA ALA A 147 5.87 -5.82 8.20
C ALA A 147 6.56 -6.39 9.44
N LYS A 148 6.79 -7.71 9.45
CA LYS A 148 7.51 -8.38 10.55
C LYS A 148 8.95 -7.90 10.67
N ARG A 149 9.67 -7.76 9.56
CA ARG A 149 11.03 -7.25 9.53
C ARG A 149 11.09 -5.80 10.05
N LEU A 150 10.20 -4.92 9.56
CA LEU A 150 10.14 -3.53 9.99
C LEU A 150 9.83 -3.40 11.49
N LEU A 151 8.92 -4.23 12.02
CA LEU A 151 8.66 -4.25 13.47
C LEU A 151 9.87 -4.67 14.28
N ALA A 152 10.62 -5.66 13.82
CA ALA A 152 11.86 -6.09 14.49
C ALA A 152 12.92 -4.97 14.50
N GLU A 153 13.06 -4.24 13.38
CA GLU A 153 13.97 -3.08 13.29
C GLU A 153 13.55 -1.92 14.21
N LEU A 154 12.26 -1.67 14.35
CA LEU A 154 11.73 -0.61 15.23
C LEU A 154 11.86 -0.96 16.73
N GLY A 155 12.11 -2.21 17.08
CA GLY A 155 12.28 -2.68 18.45
C GLY A 155 11.01 -2.59 19.31
N GLU A 156 11.14 -2.97 20.57
CA GLU A 156 10.08 -2.81 21.57
C GLU A 156 9.92 -1.33 21.97
N PRO A 157 8.69 -0.88 22.30
CA PRO A 157 8.49 0.47 22.86
C PRO A 157 9.31 0.61 24.15
N PRO A 158 9.82 1.82 24.45
CA PRO A 158 10.45 2.06 25.74
C PRO A 158 9.51 1.62 26.86
N VAL A 159 10.02 0.86 27.83
CA VAL A 159 9.26 0.56 29.04
C VAL A 159 9.10 1.89 29.79
N GLU A 160 7.89 2.41 29.87
CA GLU A 160 7.62 3.54 30.76
C GLU A 160 7.94 3.06 32.18
N GLY A 161 8.96 3.64 32.78
CA GLY A 161 9.27 3.40 34.18
C GLY A 161 8.05 3.83 35.04
N PRO A 162 7.87 3.22 36.22
CA PRO A 162 6.79 3.66 37.10
C PRO A 162 6.91 5.19 37.34
N PRO A 163 5.78 5.91 37.35
CA PRO A 163 5.80 7.33 37.68
C PRO A 163 6.44 7.49 39.06
N GLY A 164 7.52 8.31 39.09
CA GLY A 164 8.26 8.62 40.32
C GLY A 164 7.45 9.55 41.26
#